data_97084a1773e9632ee9327ec6d0af7e87
#
_entry.id   97084a1773e9632ee9327ec6d0af7e87
#
_cell.length_a   1.000
_cell.length_b   1.000
_cell.length_c   1.000
_cell.angle_alpha   90.00
_cell.angle_beta   90.00
_cell.angle_gamma   90.00
#
_symmetry.space_group_name_H-M   'P 1'
#
loop_
_entity.id
_entity.type
_entity.pdbx_description
1 polymer ?
#
loop_
_entity_poly.entity_id
_entity_poly.type
_entity_poly.pdbx_seq_one_letter_code
_entity_poly.pdbx_strand_id
1 'polypeptide(L)'
;MPKERNKADGYREKAYEGDTKAMNNLGVCYERGTGVKVSLELVFEWYMKAAELGDVYGCFNVGECYYHGKGVEQDAIKAFEWYMKAADKGDMQSQVNVANAYYLGNGTEQDHTKAFLWYREAAFQGHIQSQKNCGAAYWNGDGVEKNLEECAFWYELAANGGDAQAQFATGWFLMTGTGVPIDEKKGLKWIHKATFQGYQPAIDYCKEHGYK
;
A
#
# COMPACT_ATOMS: atom_id res chain seq x y z
N MET A 1 43.80 17.32 -10.03
CA MET A 1 42.50 18.00 -9.81
C MET A 1 41.77 17.24 -8.75
N PRO A 2 41.22 17.87 -7.70
CA PRO A 2 40.37 17.15 -6.76
C PRO A 2 39.14 16.62 -7.55
N LYS A 3 38.84 15.31 -7.42
CA LYS A 3 37.63 14.74 -7.98
C LYS A 3 36.41 15.52 -7.44
N GLU A 4 35.60 16.06 -8.31
CA GLU A 4 34.32 16.64 -7.86
C GLU A 4 33.59 15.62 -6.98
N ARG A 5 33.21 16.04 -5.79
CA ARG A 5 32.56 15.23 -4.76
C ARG A 5 31.20 14.81 -5.32
N ASN A 6 31.03 13.54 -5.64
CA ASN A 6 29.76 13.05 -6.16
C ASN A 6 28.73 12.87 -5.02
N LYS A 7 27.48 12.71 -5.39
CA LYS A 7 26.35 12.62 -4.43
C LYS A 7 26.49 11.41 -3.47
N ALA A 8 26.98 10.29 -3.97
CA ALA A 8 27.19 9.08 -3.17
C ALA A 8 28.29 9.26 -2.12
N ASP A 9 29.34 10.03 -2.40
CA ASP A 9 30.41 10.31 -1.43
C ASP A 9 29.88 11.13 -0.25
N GLY A 10 29.01 12.11 -0.50
CA GLY A 10 28.37 12.88 0.58
C GLY A 10 27.43 12.04 1.45
N TYR A 11 26.70 11.09 0.87
CA TYR A 11 25.89 10.15 1.65
C TYR A 11 26.74 9.16 2.43
N ARG A 12 27.85 8.69 1.85
CA ARG A 12 28.77 7.74 2.49
C ARG A 12 29.35 8.28 3.78
N GLU A 13 29.82 9.53 3.78
CA GLU A 13 30.34 10.17 4.99
C GLU A 13 29.31 10.20 6.11
N LYS A 14 28.12 10.73 5.83
CA LYS A 14 27.03 10.80 6.82
C LYS A 14 26.55 9.42 7.27
N ALA A 15 26.53 8.45 6.37
CA ALA A 15 26.15 7.07 6.69
C ALA A 15 27.14 6.44 7.68
N TYR A 16 28.43 6.70 7.55
CA TYR A 16 29.45 6.27 8.53
C TYR A 16 29.33 6.99 9.88
N GLU A 17 28.74 8.19 9.91
CA GLU A 17 28.40 8.92 11.14
C GLU A 17 27.10 8.43 11.80
N GLY A 18 26.43 7.45 11.21
CA GLY A 18 25.19 6.86 11.76
C GLY A 18 23.88 7.47 11.24
N ASP A 19 23.92 8.34 10.23
CA ASP A 19 22.72 8.91 9.61
C ASP A 19 21.98 7.84 8.78
N THR A 20 20.86 7.34 9.31
CA THR A 20 20.05 6.30 8.67
C THR A 20 19.45 6.74 7.35
N LYS A 21 19.10 8.02 7.21
CA LYS A 21 18.59 8.58 5.93
C LYS A 21 19.70 8.56 4.87
N ALA A 22 20.93 8.88 5.28
CA ALA A 22 22.08 8.81 4.37
C ALA A 22 22.39 7.35 3.99
N MET A 23 22.24 6.39 4.91
CA MET A 23 22.38 4.95 4.61
C MET A 23 21.36 4.51 3.56
N ASN A 24 20.07 4.84 3.73
CA ASN A 24 19.03 4.53 2.75
C ASN A 24 19.34 5.18 1.38
N ASN A 25 19.72 6.46 1.36
CA ASN A 25 20.09 7.15 0.12
C ASN A 25 21.32 6.55 -0.55
N LEU A 26 22.28 6.07 0.22
CA LEU A 26 23.46 5.38 -0.32
C LEU A 26 23.10 4.03 -0.92
N GLY A 27 22.17 3.28 -0.30
CA GLY A 27 21.56 2.08 -0.88
C GLY A 27 20.95 2.38 -2.25
N VAL A 28 20.14 3.44 -2.36
CA VAL A 28 19.55 3.88 -3.65
C VAL A 28 20.63 4.28 -4.66
N CYS A 29 21.75 4.89 -4.22
CA CYS A 29 22.87 5.19 -5.11
C CYS A 29 23.50 3.92 -5.70
N TYR A 30 23.70 2.89 -4.89
CA TYR A 30 24.22 1.59 -5.35
C TYR A 30 23.19 0.85 -6.25
N GLU A 31 21.91 1.00 -6.00
CA GLU A 31 20.87 0.42 -6.84
C GLU A 31 20.86 1.02 -8.26
N ARG A 32 20.98 2.35 -8.34
CA ARG A 32 20.86 3.10 -9.60
C ARG A 32 22.20 3.39 -10.27
N GLY A 33 23.31 3.08 -9.63
CA GLY A 33 24.64 3.46 -10.13
C GLY A 33 24.94 4.96 -10.09
N THR A 34 24.30 5.70 -9.17
CA THR A 34 24.44 7.16 -9.09
C THR A 34 25.71 7.53 -8.33
N GLY A 35 26.77 7.86 -9.08
CA GLY A 35 28.09 8.19 -8.53
C GLY A 35 28.89 7.00 -8.00
N VAL A 36 28.38 5.80 -8.11
CA VAL A 36 28.99 4.53 -7.74
C VAL A 36 28.65 3.44 -8.75
N LYS A 37 29.43 2.36 -8.80
CA LYS A 37 29.05 1.19 -9.59
C LYS A 37 27.86 0.49 -8.92
N VAL A 38 26.91 0.01 -9.72
CA VAL A 38 25.77 -0.79 -9.24
C VAL A 38 26.27 -2.01 -8.47
N SER A 39 25.73 -2.24 -7.27
CA SER A 39 25.95 -3.45 -6.48
C SER A 39 24.74 -3.70 -5.61
N LEU A 40 23.99 -4.77 -5.89
CA LEU A 40 22.80 -5.16 -5.13
C LEU A 40 23.18 -5.65 -3.72
N GLU A 41 24.35 -6.25 -3.54
CA GLU A 41 24.88 -6.67 -2.23
C GLU A 41 25.05 -5.45 -1.32
N LEU A 42 25.64 -4.36 -1.86
CA LEU A 42 25.81 -3.11 -1.10
C LEU A 42 24.48 -2.39 -0.86
N VAL A 43 23.50 -2.55 -1.74
CA VAL A 43 22.11 -2.07 -1.49
C VAL A 43 21.57 -2.71 -0.23
N PHE A 44 21.60 -4.05 -0.16
CA PHE A 44 21.10 -4.79 0.99
C PHE A 44 21.86 -4.44 2.27
N GLU A 45 23.21 -4.38 2.22
CA GLU A 45 24.03 -4.04 3.38
C GLU A 45 23.68 -2.68 3.98
N TRP A 46 23.51 -1.65 3.15
CA TRP A 46 23.21 -0.31 3.63
C TRP A 46 21.78 -0.19 4.17
N TYR A 47 20.80 -0.85 3.56
CA TYR A 47 19.46 -0.91 4.09
C TYR A 47 19.43 -1.67 5.42
N MET A 48 20.17 -2.77 5.54
CA MET A 48 20.27 -3.54 6.79
C MET A 48 20.87 -2.69 7.91
N LYS A 49 21.96 -1.95 7.67
CA LYS A 49 22.54 -1.03 8.66
C LYS A 49 21.54 0.01 9.15
N ALA A 50 20.75 0.61 8.24
CA ALA A 50 19.72 1.55 8.62
C ALA A 50 18.61 0.87 9.46
N ALA A 51 18.20 -0.33 9.05
CA ALA A 51 17.17 -1.10 9.75
C ALA A 51 17.58 -1.54 11.15
N GLU A 52 18.83 -1.95 11.34
CA GLU A 52 19.42 -2.31 12.65
C GLU A 52 19.46 -1.13 13.62
N LEU A 53 19.59 0.10 13.12
CA LEU A 53 19.45 1.33 13.89
C LEU A 53 17.97 1.74 14.10
N GLY A 54 17.03 0.90 13.69
CA GLY A 54 15.61 1.09 13.90
C GLY A 54 14.92 2.04 12.91
N ASP A 55 15.56 2.36 11.79
CA ASP A 55 14.98 3.18 10.74
C ASP A 55 13.82 2.45 10.04
N VAL A 56 12.69 3.11 9.95
CA VAL A 56 11.46 2.52 9.38
C VAL A 56 11.62 2.21 7.90
N TYR A 57 12.21 3.13 7.15
CA TYR A 57 12.46 2.94 5.71
C TYR A 57 13.53 1.87 5.48
N GLY A 58 14.53 1.78 6.37
CA GLY A 58 15.51 0.70 6.36
C GLY A 58 14.83 -0.66 6.51
N CYS A 59 13.92 -0.80 7.50
CA CYS A 59 13.15 -2.03 7.70
C CYS A 59 12.30 -2.40 6.46
N PHE A 60 11.57 -1.42 5.90
CA PHE A 60 10.81 -1.63 4.67
C PHE A 60 11.70 -2.09 3.52
N ASN A 61 12.82 -1.38 3.27
CA ASN A 61 13.73 -1.70 2.18
C ASN A 61 14.38 -3.07 2.33
N VAL A 62 14.72 -3.50 3.55
CA VAL A 62 15.20 -4.87 3.82
C VAL A 62 14.13 -5.90 3.51
N GLY A 63 12.87 -5.63 3.89
CA GLY A 63 11.73 -6.45 3.50
C GLY A 63 11.63 -6.61 1.99
N GLU A 64 11.73 -5.50 1.22
CA GLU A 64 11.76 -5.51 -0.25
C GLU A 64 12.94 -6.33 -0.81
N CYS A 65 14.12 -6.22 -0.18
CA CYS A 65 15.28 -7.00 -0.61
C CYS A 65 15.04 -8.50 -0.46
N TYR A 66 14.50 -8.95 0.67
CA TYR A 66 14.17 -10.36 0.87
C TYR A 66 13.00 -10.82 -0.02
N TYR A 67 12.00 -9.97 -0.21
CA TYR A 67 10.84 -10.30 -1.04
C TYR A 67 11.21 -10.53 -2.51
N HIS A 68 12.14 -9.72 -3.04
CA HIS A 68 12.56 -9.79 -4.44
C HIS A 68 13.89 -10.53 -4.68
N GLY A 69 14.60 -10.95 -3.64
CA GLY A 69 15.95 -11.51 -3.78
C GLY A 69 16.99 -10.47 -4.21
N LYS A 70 16.86 -9.22 -3.75
CA LYS A 70 17.72 -8.12 -4.17
C LYS A 70 18.97 -8.03 -3.28
N GLY A 71 20.11 -8.50 -3.79
CA GLY A 71 21.38 -8.53 -3.05
C GLY A 71 21.42 -9.56 -1.92
N VAL A 72 20.40 -10.37 -1.78
CA VAL A 72 20.25 -11.46 -0.81
C VAL A 72 19.37 -12.55 -1.43
N GLU A 73 19.45 -13.77 -0.94
CA GLU A 73 18.52 -14.84 -1.34
C GLU A 73 17.08 -14.47 -0.98
N GLN A 74 16.15 -14.76 -1.88
CA GLN A 74 14.73 -14.49 -1.66
C GLN A 74 14.19 -15.31 -0.48
N ASP A 75 13.50 -14.65 0.45
CA ASP A 75 12.97 -15.28 1.66
C ASP A 75 11.69 -14.55 2.11
N ALA A 76 10.54 -15.14 1.85
CA ALA A 76 9.25 -14.55 2.17
C ALA A 76 9.01 -14.39 3.68
N ILE A 77 9.56 -15.33 4.50
CA ILE A 77 9.43 -15.27 5.96
C ILE A 77 10.20 -14.06 6.49
N LYS A 78 11.46 -13.90 6.07
CA LYS A 78 12.24 -12.72 6.48
C LYS A 78 11.67 -11.43 5.95
N ALA A 79 11.14 -11.42 4.71
CA ALA A 79 10.46 -10.24 4.17
C ALA A 79 9.28 -9.82 5.08
N PHE A 80 8.42 -10.78 5.45
CA PHE A 80 7.32 -10.56 6.37
C PHE A 80 7.77 -10.01 7.73
N GLU A 81 8.82 -10.60 8.34
CA GLU A 81 9.36 -10.14 9.62
C GLU A 81 9.85 -8.67 9.57
N TRP A 82 10.51 -8.28 8.48
CA TRP A 82 10.98 -6.92 8.32
C TRP A 82 9.86 -5.93 8.00
N TYR A 83 8.87 -6.33 7.20
CA TYR A 83 7.66 -5.53 6.99
C TYR A 83 6.89 -5.32 8.28
N MET A 84 6.76 -6.35 9.15
CA MET A 84 6.14 -6.21 10.47
C MET A 84 6.81 -5.13 11.31
N LYS A 85 8.15 -5.12 11.37
CA LYS A 85 8.91 -4.10 12.12
C LYS A 85 8.63 -2.67 11.62
N ALA A 86 8.44 -2.47 10.33
CA ALA A 86 8.11 -1.17 9.77
C ALA A 86 6.62 -0.83 9.95
N ALA A 87 5.73 -1.81 9.77
CA ALA A 87 4.28 -1.69 9.94
C ALA A 87 3.89 -1.31 11.38
N ASP A 88 4.53 -1.94 12.37
CA ASP A 88 4.34 -1.61 13.79
C ASP A 88 4.75 -0.16 14.13
N LYS A 89 5.61 0.44 13.33
CA LYS A 89 6.00 1.85 13.42
C LYS A 89 5.13 2.79 12.57
N GLY A 90 4.08 2.25 11.96
CA GLY A 90 3.09 3.01 11.22
C GLY A 90 3.41 3.20 9.72
N ASP A 91 4.41 2.50 9.16
CA ASP A 91 4.66 2.58 7.71
C ASP A 91 3.49 1.98 6.92
N MET A 92 2.79 2.83 6.20
CA MET A 92 1.58 2.48 5.47
C MET A 92 1.85 1.37 4.42
N GLN A 93 2.96 1.46 3.69
CA GLN A 93 3.25 0.46 2.65
C GLN A 93 3.59 -0.90 3.27
N SER A 94 4.31 -0.91 4.38
CA SER A 94 4.58 -2.13 5.13
C SER A 94 3.32 -2.74 5.74
N GLN A 95 2.38 -1.93 6.22
CA GLN A 95 1.06 -2.41 6.67
C GLN A 95 0.30 -3.11 5.54
N VAL A 96 0.33 -2.56 4.33
CA VAL A 96 -0.25 -3.20 3.13
C VAL A 96 0.45 -4.52 2.82
N ASN A 97 1.79 -4.56 2.87
CA ASN A 97 2.56 -5.78 2.59
C ASN A 97 2.29 -6.88 3.63
N VAL A 98 2.19 -6.51 4.90
CA VAL A 98 1.81 -7.43 6.01
C VAL A 98 0.38 -7.94 5.81
N ALA A 99 -0.56 -7.07 5.45
CA ALA A 99 -1.93 -7.46 5.16
C ALA A 99 -2.00 -8.47 4.00
N ASN A 100 -1.27 -8.20 2.90
CA ASN A 100 -1.17 -9.11 1.76
C ASN A 100 -0.54 -10.45 2.16
N ALA A 101 0.50 -10.43 3.00
CA ALA A 101 1.16 -11.63 3.47
C ALA A 101 0.20 -12.53 4.28
N TYR A 102 -0.57 -11.97 5.20
CA TYR A 102 -1.61 -12.71 5.92
C TYR A 102 -2.75 -13.17 5.01
N TYR A 103 -3.17 -12.34 4.05
CA TYR A 103 -4.26 -12.68 3.14
C TYR A 103 -3.90 -13.88 2.25
N LEU A 104 -2.66 -13.95 1.78
CA LEU A 104 -2.18 -14.99 0.85
C LEU A 104 -1.48 -16.16 1.56
N GLY A 105 -1.10 -16.03 2.83
CA GLY A 105 -0.24 -16.99 3.51
C GLY A 105 1.20 -16.98 2.99
N ASN A 106 1.71 -15.80 2.55
CA ASN A 106 3.04 -15.68 2.00
C ASN A 106 4.05 -15.20 3.07
N GLY A 107 4.94 -16.08 3.48
CA GLY A 107 5.89 -15.83 4.58
C GLY A 107 5.29 -15.94 5.97
N THR A 108 4.00 -16.23 6.08
CA THR A 108 3.25 -16.46 7.32
C THR A 108 2.08 -17.40 7.04
N GLU A 109 1.43 -17.93 8.08
CA GLU A 109 0.14 -18.62 7.91
C GLU A 109 -0.93 -17.66 7.43
N GLN A 110 -1.84 -18.14 6.57
CA GLN A 110 -2.97 -17.37 6.10
C GLN A 110 -3.92 -17.04 7.26
N ASP A 111 -4.27 -15.76 7.38
CA ASP A 111 -5.17 -15.26 8.43
C ASP A 111 -5.91 -14.02 7.94
N HIS A 112 -7.15 -14.22 7.47
CA HIS A 112 -7.96 -13.13 6.91
C HIS A 112 -8.36 -12.10 7.96
N THR A 113 -8.47 -12.49 9.24
CA THR A 113 -8.75 -11.53 10.32
C THR A 113 -7.58 -10.58 10.54
N LYS A 114 -6.34 -11.11 10.59
CA LYS A 114 -5.16 -10.25 10.68
C LYS A 114 -4.96 -9.42 9.42
N ALA A 115 -5.20 -10.00 8.24
CA ALA A 115 -5.15 -9.25 6.97
C ALA A 115 -6.10 -8.05 7.01
N PHE A 116 -7.36 -8.25 7.41
CA PHE A 116 -8.33 -7.18 7.56
C PHE A 116 -7.86 -6.09 8.54
N LEU A 117 -7.32 -6.47 9.69
CA LEU A 117 -6.84 -5.49 10.67
C LEU A 117 -5.71 -4.62 10.10
N TRP A 118 -4.74 -5.20 9.40
CA TRP A 118 -3.65 -4.45 8.79
C TRP A 118 -4.09 -3.62 7.58
N TYR A 119 -5.02 -4.12 6.75
CA TYR A 119 -5.62 -3.27 5.71
C TYR A 119 -6.35 -2.08 6.31
N ARG A 120 -7.06 -2.25 7.44
CA ARG A 120 -7.76 -1.16 8.11
C ARG A 120 -6.80 -0.08 8.62
N GLU A 121 -5.67 -0.46 9.20
CA GLU A 121 -4.62 0.50 9.61
C GLU A 121 -4.12 1.33 8.41
N ALA A 122 -3.79 0.69 7.29
CA ALA A 122 -3.38 1.39 6.07
C ALA A 122 -4.53 2.24 5.48
N ALA A 123 -5.76 1.76 5.56
CA ALA A 123 -6.95 2.45 5.07
C ALA A 123 -7.23 3.75 5.85
N PHE A 124 -7.03 3.76 7.16
CA PHE A 124 -7.12 4.97 7.99
C PHE A 124 -6.03 6.00 7.65
N GLN A 125 -4.89 5.57 7.14
CA GLN A 125 -3.86 6.47 6.60
C GLN A 125 -4.18 6.98 5.17
N GLY A 126 -5.32 6.58 4.59
CA GLY A 126 -5.76 7.04 3.28
C GLY A 126 -5.35 6.13 2.12
N HIS A 127 -4.85 4.91 2.37
CA HIS A 127 -4.53 3.98 1.29
C HIS A 127 -5.81 3.46 0.61
N ILE A 128 -6.09 3.97 -0.58
CA ILE A 128 -7.37 3.74 -1.30
C ILE A 128 -7.64 2.25 -1.54
N GLN A 129 -6.63 1.49 -1.96
CA GLN A 129 -6.83 0.06 -2.19
C GLN A 129 -7.17 -0.68 -0.90
N SER A 130 -6.56 -0.31 0.23
CA SER A 130 -6.90 -0.88 1.55
C SER A 130 -8.30 -0.50 1.99
N GLN A 131 -8.78 0.71 1.70
CA GLN A 131 -10.18 1.10 1.93
C GLN A 131 -11.13 0.21 1.13
N LYS A 132 -10.86 -0.07 -0.14
CA LYS A 132 -11.65 -1.02 -0.94
C LYS A 132 -11.58 -2.44 -0.38
N ASN A 133 -10.40 -2.89 0.07
CA ASN A 133 -10.24 -4.21 0.68
C ASN A 133 -11.07 -4.34 1.97
N CYS A 134 -11.11 -3.31 2.81
CA CYS A 134 -11.98 -3.28 4.00
C CYS A 134 -13.46 -3.35 3.61
N GLY A 135 -13.87 -2.56 2.61
CA GLY A 135 -15.25 -2.63 2.09
C GLY A 135 -15.63 -4.01 1.58
N ALA A 136 -14.74 -4.64 0.81
CA ALA A 136 -14.94 -6.01 0.30
C ALA A 136 -14.97 -7.06 1.43
N ALA A 137 -14.13 -6.90 2.46
CA ALA A 137 -14.12 -7.76 3.63
C ALA A 137 -15.47 -7.71 4.36
N TYR A 138 -16.02 -6.53 4.60
CA TYR A 138 -17.34 -6.38 5.20
C TYR A 138 -18.49 -6.86 4.30
N TRP A 139 -18.35 -6.74 2.97
CA TRP A 139 -19.32 -7.27 2.02
C TRP A 139 -19.41 -8.80 2.07
N ASN A 140 -18.26 -9.46 2.10
CA ASN A 140 -18.16 -10.92 2.04
C ASN A 140 -18.23 -11.60 3.42
N GLY A 141 -17.90 -10.88 4.50
CA GLY A 141 -17.63 -11.46 5.81
C GLY A 141 -16.27 -12.13 5.88
N ASP A 142 -15.26 -11.58 5.19
CA ASP A 142 -13.93 -12.16 5.07
C ASP A 142 -12.98 -11.54 6.10
N GLY A 143 -12.64 -12.33 7.12
CA GLY A 143 -11.85 -11.88 8.27
C GLY A 143 -12.57 -10.94 9.24
N VAL A 144 -13.82 -10.58 8.96
CA VAL A 144 -14.69 -9.72 9.77
C VAL A 144 -16.15 -10.12 9.56
N GLU A 145 -17.02 -9.86 10.52
CA GLU A 145 -18.46 -10.10 10.37
C GLU A 145 -19.03 -9.23 9.24
N LYS A 146 -19.90 -9.82 8.41
CA LYS A 146 -20.54 -9.12 7.30
C LYS A 146 -21.36 -7.93 7.80
N ASN A 147 -21.09 -6.75 7.24
CA ASN A 147 -21.77 -5.51 7.57
C ASN A 147 -21.84 -4.58 6.36
N LEU A 148 -23.03 -4.40 5.81
CA LEU A 148 -23.22 -3.59 4.59
C LEU A 148 -23.11 -2.08 4.85
N GLU A 149 -23.37 -1.61 6.07
CA GLU A 149 -23.17 -0.19 6.43
C GLU A 149 -21.67 0.14 6.45
N GLU A 150 -20.87 -0.69 7.10
CA GLU A 150 -19.41 -0.57 7.09
C GLU A 150 -18.84 -0.72 5.67
N CYS A 151 -19.37 -1.67 4.88
CA CYS A 151 -18.98 -1.80 3.48
C CYS A 151 -19.17 -0.48 2.72
N ALA A 152 -20.37 0.12 2.81
CA ALA A 152 -20.70 1.37 2.14
C ALA A 152 -19.82 2.53 2.63
N PHE A 153 -19.54 2.61 3.93
CA PHE A 153 -18.64 3.60 4.52
C PHE A 153 -17.22 3.53 3.91
N TRP A 154 -16.64 2.34 3.85
CA TRP A 154 -15.28 2.16 3.32
C TRP A 154 -15.18 2.45 1.83
N TYR A 155 -16.22 2.05 1.05
CA TYR A 155 -16.27 2.41 -0.37
C TYR A 155 -16.48 3.92 -0.58
N GLU A 156 -17.25 4.62 0.27
CA GLU A 156 -17.40 6.08 0.19
C GLU A 156 -16.08 6.80 0.49
N LEU A 157 -15.27 6.31 1.44
CA LEU A 157 -13.92 6.82 1.68
C LEU A 157 -13.03 6.69 0.44
N ALA A 158 -12.99 5.51 -0.17
CA ALA A 158 -12.21 5.27 -1.39
C ALA A 158 -12.72 6.13 -2.57
N ALA A 159 -14.04 6.31 -2.68
CA ALA A 159 -14.67 7.16 -3.68
C ALA A 159 -14.29 8.64 -3.52
N ASN A 160 -14.22 9.14 -2.28
CA ASN A 160 -13.73 10.47 -1.96
C ASN A 160 -12.25 10.63 -2.29
N GLY A 161 -11.46 9.55 -2.20
CA GLY A 161 -10.08 9.48 -2.67
C GLY A 161 -9.92 9.47 -4.20
N GLY A 162 -11.03 9.45 -4.95
CA GLY A 162 -11.04 9.57 -6.40
C GLY A 162 -11.08 8.24 -7.16
N ASP A 163 -11.14 7.08 -6.49
CA ASP A 163 -11.18 5.77 -7.17
C ASP A 163 -12.50 5.58 -7.93
N ALA A 164 -12.43 5.36 -9.23
CA ALA A 164 -13.60 5.25 -10.10
C ALA A 164 -14.47 4.03 -9.81
N GLN A 165 -13.87 2.90 -9.43
CA GLN A 165 -14.60 1.70 -9.03
C GLN A 165 -15.38 1.95 -7.74
N ALA A 166 -14.74 2.59 -6.76
CA ALA A 166 -15.38 2.93 -5.51
C ALA A 166 -16.50 3.98 -5.69
N GLN A 167 -16.30 4.95 -6.58
CA GLN A 167 -17.35 5.92 -6.94
C GLN A 167 -18.58 5.23 -7.52
N PHE A 168 -18.39 4.28 -8.42
CA PHE A 168 -19.50 3.50 -8.97
C PHE A 168 -20.18 2.67 -7.88
N ALA A 169 -19.42 1.96 -7.03
CA ALA A 169 -19.96 1.16 -5.94
C ALA A 169 -20.77 2.02 -4.95
N THR A 170 -20.24 3.16 -4.53
CA THR A 170 -20.92 4.12 -3.64
C THR A 170 -22.21 4.64 -4.28
N GLY A 171 -22.16 4.97 -5.57
CA GLY A 171 -23.35 5.37 -6.32
C GLY A 171 -24.40 4.27 -6.35
N TRP A 172 -24.00 3.04 -6.64
CA TRP A 172 -24.87 1.87 -6.66
C TRP A 172 -25.50 1.59 -5.29
N PHE A 173 -24.74 1.69 -4.18
CA PHE A 173 -25.26 1.54 -2.81
C PHE A 173 -26.37 2.56 -2.51
N LEU A 174 -26.18 3.81 -2.91
CA LEU A 174 -27.18 4.88 -2.74
C LEU A 174 -28.41 4.70 -3.63
N MET A 175 -28.25 4.14 -4.84
CA MET A 175 -29.37 3.84 -5.74
C MET A 175 -30.22 2.69 -5.23
N THR A 176 -29.61 1.69 -4.58
CA THR A 176 -30.26 0.44 -4.18
C THR A 176 -30.65 0.40 -2.69
N GLY A 177 -30.15 1.33 -1.88
CA GLY A 177 -30.33 1.28 -0.43
C GLY A 177 -29.48 0.20 0.26
N THR A 178 -28.39 -0.23 -0.36
CA THR A 178 -27.51 -1.27 0.19
C THR A 178 -26.57 -0.69 1.24
N GLY A 179 -26.86 -0.98 2.51
CA GLY A 179 -26.08 -0.47 3.65
C GLY A 179 -26.22 1.03 3.93
N VAL A 180 -26.98 1.76 3.13
CA VAL A 180 -27.23 3.21 3.28
C VAL A 180 -28.67 3.52 2.87
N PRO A 181 -29.30 4.57 3.38
CA PRO A 181 -30.58 5.05 2.87
C PRO A 181 -30.50 5.40 1.38
N ILE A 182 -31.60 5.14 0.66
CA ILE A 182 -31.69 5.48 -0.77
C ILE A 182 -31.55 7.00 -0.95
N ASP A 183 -30.64 7.41 -1.82
CA ASP A 183 -30.48 8.77 -2.32
C ASP A 183 -30.07 8.71 -3.80
N GLU A 184 -31.05 8.59 -4.67
CA GLU A 184 -30.85 8.47 -6.13
C GLU A 184 -30.05 9.66 -6.69
N LYS A 185 -30.32 10.88 -6.19
CA LYS A 185 -29.64 12.09 -6.66
C LYS A 185 -28.15 12.08 -6.33
N LYS A 186 -27.78 11.70 -5.10
CA LYS A 186 -26.39 11.54 -4.67
C LYS A 186 -25.76 10.34 -5.38
N GLY A 187 -26.50 9.24 -5.50
CA GLY A 187 -26.05 8.03 -6.18
C GLY A 187 -25.67 8.29 -7.64
N LEU A 188 -26.57 8.96 -8.39
CA LEU A 188 -26.29 9.29 -9.78
C LEU A 188 -25.09 10.23 -9.96
N LYS A 189 -24.88 11.18 -9.03
CA LYS A 189 -23.67 12.03 -9.06
C LYS A 189 -22.38 11.22 -8.93
N TRP A 190 -22.37 10.21 -8.08
CA TRP A 190 -21.21 9.32 -7.92
C TRP A 190 -20.98 8.46 -9.16
N ILE A 191 -22.05 7.89 -9.73
CA ILE A 191 -21.97 7.12 -10.98
C ILE A 191 -21.42 7.99 -12.11
N HIS A 192 -21.90 9.23 -12.26
CA HIS A 192 -21.38 10.15 -13.27
C HIS A 192 -19.90 10.50 -13.07
N LYS A 193 -19.42 10.62 -11.82
CA LYS A 193 -17.98 10.81 -11.57
C LYS A 193 -17.17 9.62 -12.10
N ALA A 194 -17.63 8.40 -11.86
CA ALA A 194 -16.98 7.19 -12.37
C ALA A 194 -17.05 7.13 -13.91
N THR A 195 -18.18 7.50 -14.50
CA THR A 195 -18.36 7.59 -15.96
C THR A 195 -17.39 8.60 -16.57
N PHE A 196 -17.24 9.76 -15.94
CA PHE A 196 -16.30 10.79 -16.39
C PHE A 196 -14.85 10.32 -16.41
N GLN A 197 -14.49 9.42 -15.50
CA GLN A 197 -13.17 8.76 -15.47
C GLN A 197 -13.05 7.59 -16.47
N GLY A 198 -14.08 7.30 -17.25
CA GLY A 198 -14.06 6.22 -18.22
C GLY A 198 -14.30 4.82 -17.62
N TYR A 199 -14.81 4.73 -16.39
CA TYR A 199 -15.05 3.44 -15.76
C TYR A 199 -16.21 2.71 -16.47
N GLN A 200 -15.88 1.65 -17.21
CA GLN A 200 -16.82 0.98 -18.12
C GLN A 200 -18.11 0.50 -17.45
N PRO A 201 -18.10 -0.14 -16.26
CA PRO A 201 -19.36 -0.55 -15.60
C PRO A 201 -20.29 0.63 -15.29
N ALA A 202 -19.77 1.82 -14.97
CA ALA A 202 -20.61 3.00 -14.75
C ALA A 202 -21.22 3.51 -16.05
N ILE A 203 -20.44 3.48 -17.16
CA ILE A 203 -20.93 3.87 -18.50
C ILE A 203 -22.06 2.93 -18.95
N ASP A 204 -21.88 1.63 -18.77
CA ASP A 204 -22.87 0.63 -19.16
C ASP A 204 -24.14 0.74 -18.31
N TYR A 205 -23.99 0.94 -17.00
CA TYR A 205 -25.10 1.20 -16.10
C TYR A 205 -25.92 2.42 -16.52
N CYS A 206 -25.27 3.54 -16.88
CA CYS A 206 -25.98 4.73 -17.36
C CYS A 206 -26.74 4.48 -18.66
N LYS A 207 -26.16 3.73 -19.61
CA LYS A 207 -26.82 3.38 -20.87
C LYS A 207 -28.06 2.50 -20.66
N GLU A 208 -27.93 1.47 -19.82
CA GLU A 208 -29.00 0.52 -19.52
C GLU A 208 -30.20 1.19 -18.85
N HIS A 209 -29.96 2.19 -17.99
CA HIS A 209 -31.01 2.89 -17.23
C HIS A 209 -31.43 4.24 -17.85
N GLY A 210 -30.86 4.61 -19.01
CA GLY A 210 -31.22 5.84 -19.71
C GLY A 210 -30.73 7.13 -19.05
N TYR A 211 -29.74 7.04 -18.15
CA TYR A 211 -29.10 8.21 -17.56
C TYR A 211 -28.11 8.84 -18.56
N LYS A 212 -28.14 10.17 -18.68
CA LYS A 212 -27.31 10.95 -19.59
C LYS A 212 -26.18 11.65 -18.85
#